data_6f614de4726b40bc3ce84d1e7bd1d1f6
#
_entry.id   6f614de4726b40bc3ce84d1e7bd1d1f6
#
_cell.length_a   1.000
_cell.length_b   1.000
_cell.length_c   1.000
_cell.angle_alpha   90.00
_cell.angle_beta   90.00
_cell.angle_gamma   90.00
#
_symmetry.space_group_name_H-M   'P 1'
#
loop_
_entity.id
_entity.type
_entity.pdbx_description
1 polymer ?
#
loop_
_entity_poly.entity_id
_entity_poly.type
_entity_poly.pdbx_seq_one_letter_code
_entity_poly.pdbx_strand_id
1 'polypeptide(L)'
;MSFSGRWIGEFQTHSIPWRPGIHKRESRTGRSGHEHFPGLILPEIGARNTVGRAYGFHYGWSGGHQMIAEELPDGRRQIQFGHACDSHNGPAQSFETAKLYAVFSDRGLNGCATAFQRHLRDHILTFPKASLPRPVHYNCWEAIYFDHDLGSLKDIATRAKDLGAERFVLDDGWFGRRDADSSSLGDW
;
A
#
# COMPACT_ATOMS: atom_id res chain seq x y z
N MET A 1 13.49 8.44 -4.50
CA MET A 1 12.22 8.18 -5.22
C MET A 1 11.23 7.56 -4.24
N SER A 2 10.00 8.00 -4.27
CA SER A 2 8.91 7.47 -3.44
C SER A 2 7.60 7.48 -4.22
N PHE A 3 6.58 6.87 -3.66
CA PHE A 3 5.26 6.82 -4.26
C PHE A 3 4.26 7.54 -3.36
N SER A 4 3.30 8.21 -3.96
CA SER A 4 2.15 8.79 -3.29
C SER A 4 0.99 8.92 -4.26
N GLY A 5 -0.09 9.50 -3.81
CA GLY A 5 -1.26 9.77 -4.63
C GLY A 5 -2.51 9.83 -3.77
N ARG A 6 -3.57 10.29 -4.34
CA ARG A 6 -4.91 10.32 -3.74
C ARG A 6 -5.75 9.17 -4.32
N TRP A 7 -6.93 9.00 -3.81
CA TRP A 7 -7.95 8.13 -4.41
C TRP A 7 -8.08 8.35 -5.93
N ILE A 8 -8.07 7.27 -6.70
CA ILE A 8 -8.06 7.26 -8.18
C ILE A 8 -6.79 7.92 -8.80
N GLY A 9 -5.78 8.19 -8.02
CA GLY A 9 -4.51 8.77 -8.46
C GLY A 9 -3.33 8.21 -7.70
N GLU A 10 -3.40 6.92 -7.33
CA GLU A 10 -2.38 6.22 -6.56
C GLU A 10 -1.10 6.00 -7.36
N PHE A 11 -0.05 5.59 -6.68
CA PHE A 11 1.24 5.20 -7.27
C PHE A 11 1.93 6.27 -8.12
N GLN A 12 1.67 7.55 -7.87
CA GLN A 12 2.44 8.61 -8.51
C GLN A 12 3.87 8.60 -8.00
N THR A 13 4.82 8.52 -8.92
CA THR A 13 6.25 8.50 -8.59
C THR A 13 6.75 9.90 -8.35
N HIS A 14 7.36 10.12 -7.17
CA HIS A 14 8.06 11.35 -6.83
C HIS A 14 9.55 11.10 -6.73
N SER A 15 10.31 11.77 -7.58
CA SER A 15 11.78 11.72 -7.58
C SER A 15 12.33 13.08 -7.20
N ILE A 16 13.12 13.10 -6.12
CA ILE A 16 13.80 14.29 -5.64
C ILE A 16 15.30 14.01 -5.68
N PRO A 17 16.10 14.89 -6.28
CA PRO A 17 17.54 14.76 -6.23
C PRO A 17 18.03 14.89 -4.78
N TRP A 18 19.01 14.09 -4.41
CA TRP A 18 19.64 14.19 -3.09
C TRP A 18 20.41 15.51 -3.02
N ARG A 19 20.18 16.27 -1.95
CA ARG A 19 20.80 17.57 -1.71
C ARG A 19 21.11 17.73 -0.22
N PRO A 20 22.11 18.56 0.15
CA PRO A 20 22.36 18.89 1.56
C PRO A 20 21.08 19.38 2.25
N GLY A 21 20.85 18.86 3.46
CA GLY A 21 19.67 19.15 4.26
C GLY A 21 18.73 17.97 4.41
N ILE A 22 17.55 18.24 4.93
CA ILE A 22 16.56 17.23 5.33
C ILE A 22 15.39 17.21 4.36
N HIS A 23 15.03 16.03 3.90
CA HIS A 23 13.75 15.73 3.28
C HIS A 23 12.94 14.84 4.22
N LYS A 24 11.82 15.35 4.71
CA LYS A 24 10.90 14.64 5.61
C LYS A 24 9.60 14.31 4.90
N ARG A 25 9.09 13.09 5.14
CA ARG A 25 7.72 12.68 4.81
C ARG A 25 7.10 12.07 6.06
N GLU A 26 5.82 12.34 6.26
CA GLU A 26 5.10 11.90 7.44
C GLU A 26 3.64 11.60 7.10
N SER A 27 3.10 10.53 7.67
CA SER A 27 1.68 10.24 7.69
C SER A 27 1.18 10.21 9.13
N ARG A 28 0.11 10.94 9.40
CA ARG A 28 -0.55 11.01 10.71
C ARG A 28 -2.00 10.55 10.66
N THR A 29 -2.39 9.86 9.59
CA THR A 29 -3.77 9.42 9.38
C THR A 29 -4.18 8.23 10.26
N GLY A 30 -3.28 7.73 11.12
CA GLY A 30 -3.52 6.57 11.99
C GLY A 30 -3.51 5.23 11.26
N ARG A 31 -3.38 5.25 9.95
CA ARG A 31 -3.25 4.06 9.09
C ARG A 31 -2.33 4.37 7.92
N SER A 32 -1.71 3.35 7.35
CA SER A 32 -1.04 3.51 6.05
C SER A 32 -2.09 3.65 4.96
N GLY A 33 -1.81 4.50 3.99
CA GLY A 33 -2.66 4.77 2.85
C GLY A 33 -1.82 4.97 1.59
N HIS A 34 -2.50 5.28 0.51
CA HIS A 34 -1.89 5.55 -0.79
C HIS A 34 -1.23 6.94 -0.88
N GLU A 35 -1.53 7.85 0.05
CA GLU A 35 -1.01 9.22 0.03
C GLU A 35 0.46 9.28 0.43
N HIS A 36 0.87 8.51 1.45
CA HIS A 36 2.22 8.50 1.99
C HIS A 36 2.67 7.08 2.24
N PHE A 37 3.22 6.45 1.22
CA PHE A 37 3.77 5.11 1.33
C PHE A 37 5.01 5.10 2.24
N PRO A 38 5.10 4.16 3.21
CA PRO A 38 6.22 4.07 4.16
C PRO A 38 7.46 3.44 3.53
N GLY A 39 7.88 3.91 2.38
CA GLY A 39 9.01 3.36 1.65
C GLY A 39 9.76 4.40 0.84
N LEU A 40 10.98 4.04 0.49
CA LEU A 40 11.89 4.86 -0.27
C LEU A 40 12.73 3.98 -1.20
N ILE A 41 12.95 4.44 -2.42
CA ILE A 41 13.90 3.83 -3.34
C ILE A 41 14.99 4.85 -3.67
N LEU A 42 16.24 4.41 -3.58
CA LEU A 42 17.44 5.18 -3.92
C LEU A 42 18.11 4.52 -5.14
N PRO A 43 17.73 4.93 -6.36
CA PRO A 43 18.45 4.51 -7.54
C PRO A 43 19.78 5.27 -7.65
N GLU A 44 20.83 4.60 -8.07
CA GLU A 44 22.05 5.27 -8.50
C GLU A 44 21.83 6.00 -9.83
N ILE A 45 22.72 6.94 -10.14
CA ILE A 45 22.64 7.71 -11.38
C ILE A 45 22.66 6.74 -12.58
N GLY A 46 21.68 6.86 -13.46
CA GLY A 46 21.52 6.01 -14.63
C GLY A 46 20.78 4.69 -14.39
N ALA A 47 20.42 4.37 -13.14
CA ALA A 47 19.58 3.21 -12.88
C ALA A 47 18.18 3.38 -13.49
N ARG A 48 17.65 2.29 -14.03
CA ARG A 48 16.35 2.16 -14.68
C ARG A 48 15.62 0.92 -14.15
N ASN A 49 14.51 0.59 -14.75
CA ASN A 49 13.69 -0.55 -14.31
C ASN A 49 14.46 -1.87 -14.31
N THR A 50 15.30 -2.12 -15.31
CA THR A 50 15.97 -3.42 -15.52
C THR A 50 17.47 -3.37 -15.40
N VAL A 51 18.07 -2.21 -15.19
CA VAL A 51 19.53 -2.01 -15.22
C VAL A 51 19.96 -0.97 -14.19
N GLY A 52 21.18 -1.12 -13.66
CA GLY A 52 21.77 -0.24 -12.67
C GLY A 52 21.48 -0.65 -11.23
N ARG A 53 22.17 0.00 -10.31
CA ARG A 53 22.07 -0.29 -8.88
C ARG A 53 21.00 0.55 -8.21
N ALA A 54 20.25 -0.06 -7.30
CA ALA A 54 19.24 0.60 -6.51
C ALA A 54 19.13 -0.02 -5.11
N TYR A 55 18.76 0.80 -4.15
CA TYR A 55 18.46 0.38 -2.78
C TYR A 55 16.99 0.68 -2.51
N GLY A 56 16.27 -0.27 -1.93
CA GLY A 56 14.88 -0.10 -1.52
C GLY A 56 14.74 -0.24 -0.02
N PHE A 57 13.85 0.57 0.58
CA PHE A 57 13.54 0.54 2.01
C PHE A 57 12.03 0.56 2.19
N HIS A 58 11.55 -0.26 3.12
CA HIS A 58 10.14 -0.29 3.50
C HIS A 58 10.01 -0.44 5.01
N TYR A 59 9.33 0.50 5.65
CA TYR A 59 9.02 0.42 7.07
C TYR A 59 7.70 -0.33 7.26
N GLY A 60 7.76 -1.48 7.92
CA GLY A 60 6.65 -2.44 8.06
C GLY A 60 5.63 -2.02 9.13
N TRP A 61 5.13 -0.81 9.04
CA TRP A 61 4.15 -0.25 9.97
C TRP A 61 2.90 0.22 9.22
N SER A 62 1.73 -0.15 9.75
CA SER A 62 0.44 0.19 9.15
C SER A 62 -0.20 1.48 9.71
N GLY A 63 0.39 2.08 10.72
CA GLY A 63 -0.09 3.30 11.35
C GLY A 63 0.65 4.56 10.90
N GLY A 64 0.56 5.61 11.71
CA GLY A 64 1.30 6.85 11.48
C GLY A 64 2.82 6.61 11.50
N HIS A 65 3.50 7.14 10.51
CA HIS A 65 4.95 6.96 10.34
C HIS A 65 5.62 8.21 9.82
N GLN A 66 6.94 8.27 10.00
CA GLN A 66 7.78 9.29 9.38
C GLN A 66 9.00 8.65 8.72
N MET A 67 9.48 9.30 7.68
CA MET A 67 10.73 9.04 7.00
C MET A 67 11.52 10.34 6.88
N ILE A 68 12.80 10.28 7.23
CA ILE A 68 13.74 11.38 7.07
C ILE A 68 14.90 10.87 6.21
N ALA A 69 15.18 11.60 5.14
CA ALA A 69 16.37 11.43 4.31
C ALA A 69 17.20 12.70 4.40
N GLU A 70 18.45 12.59 4.81
CA GLU A 70 19.32 13.72 5.09
C GLU A 70 20.68 13.55 4.43
N GLU A 71 21.20 14.63 3.84
CA GLU A 71 22.58 14.77 3.47
C GLU A 71 23.25 15.76 4.42
N LEU A 72 24.25 15.28 5.14
CA LEU A 72 25.03 16.07 6.10
C LEU A 72 25.99 17.00 5.37
N PRO A 73 26.52 18.06 6.04
CA PRO A 73 27.47 18.98 5.42
C PRO A 73 28.76 18.34 4.91
N ASP A 74 29.14 17.20 5.45
CA ASP A 74 30.30 16.41 5.03
C ASP A 74 30.00 15.43 3.88
N GLY A 75 28.77 15.46 3.32
CA GLY A 75 28.32 14.62 2.21
C GLY A 75 27.85 13.24 2.61
N ARG A 76 27.89 12.86 3.89
CA ARG A 76 27.28 11.61 4.35
C ARG A 76 25.77 11.67 4.21
N ARG A 77 25.18 10.54 3.84
CA ARG A 77 23.74 10.38 3.66
C ARG A 77 23.17 9.40 4.65
N GLN A 78 22.07 9.77 5.25
CA GLN A 78 21.38 8.92 6.22
C GLN A 78 19.88 8.88 5.95
N ILE A 79 19.26 7.77 6.34
CA ILE A 79 17.83 7.57 6.25
C ILE A 79 17.35 7.07 7.60
N GLN A 80 16.24 7.63 8.07
CA GLN A 80 15.60 7.22 9.31
C GLN A 80 14.13 6.93 9.02
N PHE A 81 13.63 5.84 9.59
CA PHE A 81 12.21 5.51 9.62
C PHE A 81 11.77 5.33 11.07
N GLY A 82 10.54 5.71 11.35
CA GLY A 82 9.97 5.56 12.67
C GLY A 82 8.47 5.79 12.67
N HIS A 83 7.88 5.61 13.85
CA HIS A 83 6.51 6.02 14.09
C HIS A 83 6.40 7.54 14.00
N ALA A 84 5.25 8.05 13.54
CA ALA A 84 4.97 9.48 13.64
C ALA A 84 4.90 9.91 15.10
N CYS A 85 5.25 11.17 15.36
CA CYS A 85 5.05 11.75 16.68
C CYS A 85 3.58 11.54 17.11
N ASP A 86 3.38 11.25 18.37
CA ASP A 86 2.05 11.02 18.97
C ASP A 86 1.32 9.74 18.49
N SER A 87 2.00 8.87 17.77
CA SER A 87 1.43 7.58 17.32
C SER A 87 1.50 6.46 18.36
N HIS A 88 1.96 6.74 19.57
CA HIS A 88 2.02 5.82 20.70
C HIS A 88 1.40 6.45 21.96
N ASN A 89 0.79 5.62 22.78
CA ASN A 89 0.10 6.07 23.98
C ASN A 89 0.97 5.87 25.23
N GLY A 90 1.45 6.96 25.82
CA GLY A 90 2.03 7.00 27.15
C GLY A 90 3.48 6.50 27.29
N PRO A 91 4.07 6.63 28.48
CA PRO A 91 5.41 6.18 28.77
C PRO A 91 5.46 4.65 28.83
N ALA A 92 6.35 4.04 28.06
CA ALA A 92 6.63 2.62 28.12
C ALA A 92 8.05 2.37 28.69
N GLN A 93 8.21 1.29 29.44
CA GLN A 93 9.54 0.87 29.93
C GLN A 93 10.42 0.35 28.79
N SER A 94 9.81 -0.15 27.72
CA SER A 94 10.49 -0.58 26.50
C SER A 94 9.62 -0.25 25.30
N PHE A 95 10.25 0.02 24.17
CA PHE A 95 9.58 0.29 22.90
C PHE A 95 10.27 -0.50 21.79
N GLU A 96 9.49 -1.27 21.07
CA GLU A 96 9.95 -1.99 19.89
C GLU A 96 9.40 -1.30 18.63
N THR A 97 10.28 -0.90 17.72
CA THR A 97 9.89 -0.32 16.43
C THR A 97 9.36 -1.41 15.51
N ALA A 98 8.58 -1.02 14.52
CA ALA A 98 8.30 -1.91 13.40
C ALA A 98 9.59 -2.26 12.65
N LYS A 99 9.56 -3.36 11.90
CA LYS A 99 10.72 -3.82 11.13
C LYS A 99 10.99 -2.89 9.96
N LEU A 100 12.24 -2.54 9.74
CA LEU A 100 12.70 -1.89 8.53
C LEU A 100 13.25 -2.96 7.59
N TYR A 101 12.63 -3.10 6.44
CA TYR A 101 13.10 -3.98 5.37
C TYR A 101 13.95 -3.19 4.41
N ALA A 102 15.10 -3.75 4.04
CA ALA A 102 16.02 -3.14 3.08
C ALA A 102 16.41 -4.15 2.01
N VAL A 103 16.62 -3.67 0.80
CA VAL A 103 17.06 -4.48 -0.35
C VAL A 103 18.07 -3.71 -1.17
N PHE A 104 19.03 -4.44 -1.72
CA PHE A 104 19.93 -3.98 -2.76
C PHE A 104 19.66 -4.77 -4.06
N SER A 105 19.74 -4.11 -5.19
CA SER A 105 19.65 -4.72 -6.51
C SER A 105 20.63 -4.08 -7.47
N ASP A 106 21.30 -4.89 -8.24
CA ASP A 106 22.11 -4.50 -9.41
C ASP A 106 21.32 -4.63 -10.74
N ARG A 107 20.07 -5.10 -10.65
CA ARG A 107 19.15 -5.32 -11.78
C ARG A 107 18.03 -4.26 -11.82
N GLY A 108 18.39 -3.03 -11.47
CA GLY A 108 17.48 -1.89 -11.47
C GLY A 108 16.34 -1.98 -10.45
N LEU A 109 15.32 -1.16 -10.67
CA LEU A 109 14.16 -1.02 -9.76
C LEU A 109 13.33 -2.30 -9.68
N ASN A 110 13.21 -3.04 -10.79
CA ASN A 110 12.47 -4.31 -10.81
C ASN A 110 13.12 -5.36 -9.90
N GLY A 111 14.44 -5.32 -9.76
CA GLY A 111 15.14 -6.20 -8.83
C GLY A 111 14.74 -5.94 -7.38
N CYS A 112 14.64 -4.67 -6.97
CA CYS A 112 14.13 -4.29 -5.65
C CYS A 112 12.68 -4.73 -5.47
N ALA A 113 11.81 -4.43 -6.45
CA ALA A 113 10.40 -4.80 -6.40
C ALA A 113 10.20 -6.31 -6.28
N THR A 114 10.91 -7.10 -7.09
CA THR A 114 10.84 -8.56 -7.05
C THR A 114 11.31 -9.12 -5.71
N ALA A 115 12.36 -8.56 -5.13
CA ALA A 115 12.86 -9.00 -3.83
C ALA A 115 11.83 -8.74 -2.71
N PHE A 116 11.22 -7.55 -2.67
CA PHE A 116 10.14 -7.25 -1.71
C PHE A 116 8.93 -8.16 -1.93
N GLN A 117 8.48 -8.36 -3.16
CA GLN A 117 7.34 -9.22 -3.46
C GLN A 117 7.58 -10.68 -3.04
N ARG A 118 8.79 -11.21 -3.26
CA ARG A 118 9.17 -12.55 -2.81
C ARG A 118 9.18 -12.62 -1.28
N HIS A 119 9.85 -11.70 -0.62
CA HIS A 119 9.90 -11.67 0.84
C HIS A 119 8.49 -11.59 1.46
N LEU A 120 7.63 -10.74 0.90
CA LEU A 120 6.25 -10.59 1.34
C LEU A 120 5.48 -11.91 1.22
N ARG A 121 5.58 -12.59 0.08
CA ARG A 121 4.90 -13.86 -0.18
C ARG A 121 5.42 -14.98 0.69
N ASP A 122 6.75 -15.06 0.88
CA ASP A 122 7.39 -16.21 1.48
C ASP A 122 7.46 -16.10 3.02
N HIS A 123 7.40 -14.87 3.58
CA HIS A 123 7.66 -14.65 5.00
C HIS A 123 6.63 -13.79 5.75
N ILE A 124 5.80 -13.04 5.05
CA ILE A 124 4.86 -12.10 5.68
C ILE A 124 3.41 -12.56 5.51
N LEU A 125 3.04 -12.92 4.29
CA LEU A 125 1.66 -13.30 3.99
C LEU A 125 1.36 -14.70 4.51
N THR A 126 0.27 -14.81 5.27
CA THR A 126 -0.28 -16.09 5.71
C THR A 126 -1.64 -16.29 5.06
N PHE A 127 -1.78 -17.35 4.28
CA PHE A 127 -3.04 -17.71 3.64
C PHE A 127 -3.69 -18.87 4.39
N PRO A 128 -4.99 -18.82 4.67
CA PRO A 128 -5.71 -19.91 5.36
C PRO A 128 -5.60 -21.26 4.64
N LYS A 129 -5.48 -21.22 3.32
CA LYS A 129 -5.31 -22.39 2.45
C LYS A 129 -4.27 -22.08 1.37
N ALA A 130 -3.00 -22.11 1.75
CA ALA A 130 -1.89 -21.75 0.88
C ALA A 130 -1.80 -22.58 -0.42
N SER A 131 -2.36 -23.79 -0.42
CA SER A 131 -2.36 -24.69 -1.59
C SER A 131 -3.48 -24.43 -2.60
N LEU A 132 -4.46 -23.59 -2.27
CA LEU A 132 -5.58 -23.30 -3.15
C LEU A 132 -5.33 -21.97 -3.90
N PRO A 133 -5.59 -21.90 -5.21
CA PRO A 133 -5.60 -20.65 -5.92
C PRO A 133 -6.66 -19.72 -5.33
N ARG A 134 -6.41 -18.42 -5.43
CA ARG A 134 -7.41 -17.43 -5.04
C ARG A 134 -8.54 -17.42 -6.06
N PRO A 135 -9.80 -17.47 -5.61
CA PRO A 135 -10.92 -17.41 -6.52
C PRO A 135 -11.03 -16.07 -7.21
N VAL A 136 -11.50 -16.09 -8.44
CA VAL A 136 -11.82 -14.89 -9.21
C VAL A 136 -13.11 -14.29 -8.68
N HIS A 137 -13.06 -13.04 -8.24
CA HIS A 137 -14.21 -12.30 -7.72
C HIS A 137 -14.75 -11.34 -8.76
N TYR A 138 -16.06 -11.29 -8.89
CA TYR A 138 -16.78 -10.22 -9.56
C TYR A 138 -17.48 -9.38 -8.50
N ASN A 139 -17.20 -8.09 -8.45
CA ASN A 139 -17.87 -7.13 -7.59
C ASN A 139 -18.87 -6.33 -8.41
N CYS A 140 -20.12 -6.22 -7.94
CA CYS A 140 -21.19 -5.57 -8.69
C CYS A 140 -21.24 -4.03 -8.56
N TRP A 141 -20.39 -3.43 -7.69
CA TRP A 141 -20.49 -2.01 -7.39
C TRP A 141 -20.46 -1.11 -8.63
N GLU A 142 -19.45 -1.24 -9.45
CA GLU A 142 -19.31 -0.40 -10.66
C GLU A 142 -20.40 -0.64 -11.73
N ALA A 143 -21.16 -1.72 -11.60
CA ALA A 143 -22.24 -2.01 -12.54
C ALA A 143 -23.57 -1.33 -12.16
N ILE A 144 -23.87 -1.23 -10.87
CA ILE A 144 -25.21 -0.84 -10.40
C ILE A 144 -25.22 0.13 -9.22
N TYR A 145 -24.07 0.37 -8.59
CA TYR A 145 -23.96 1.18 -7.35
C TYR A 145 -25.03 0.78 -6.31
N PHE A 146 -25.89 1.71 -5.90
CA PHE A 146 -26.96 1.48 -4.93
C PHE A 146 -28.27 0.94 -5.55
N ASP A 147 -28.35 0.81 -6.87
CA ASP A 147 -29.56 0.35 -7.55
C ASP A 147 -29.65 -1.18 -7.56
N HIS A 148 -29.98 -1.72 -6.38
CA HIS A 148 -30.03 -3.15 -6.13
C HIS A 148 -31.40 -3.72 -6.50
N ASP A 149 -31.53 -4.21 -7.74
CA ASP A 149 -32.65 -5.03 -8.18
C ASP A 149 -32.28 -6.50 -8.27
N LEU A 150 -33.10 -7.38 -7.70
CA LEU A 150 -32.84 -8.82 -7.65
C LEU A 150 -32.71 -9.46 -9.05
N GLY A 151 -33.49 -8.98 -10.02
CA GLY A 151 -33.43 -9.47 -11.39
C GLY A 151 -32.08 -9.15 -12.04
N SER A 152 -31.69 -7.89 -11.95
CA SER A 152 -30.41 -7.38 -12.45
C SER A 152 -29.23 -8.06 -11.80
N LEU A 153 -29.26 -8.23 -10.47
CA LEU A 153 -28.18 -8.92 -9.72
C LEU A 153 -28.01 -10.38 -10.18
N LYS A 154 -29.13 -11.11 -10.39
CA LYS A 154 -29.08 -12.49 -10.90
C LYS A 154 -28.54 -12.57 -12.33
N ASP A 155 -28.94 -11.66 -13.20
CA ASP A 155 -28.44 -11.59 -14.57
C ASP A 155 -26.93 -11.33 -14.61
N ILE A 156 -26.48 -10.32 -13.86
CA ILE A 156 -25.05 -9.99 -13.75
C ILE A 156 -24.26 -11.18 -13.17
N ALA A 157 -24.76 -11.83 -12.11
CA ALA A 157 -24.09 -12.97 -11.50
C ALA A 157 -23.98 -14.15 -12.48
N THR A 158 -25.01 -14.39 -13.30
CA THR A 158 -25.00 -15.44 -14.31
C THR A 158 -23.95 -15.15 -15.38
N ARG A 159 -23.92 -13.94 -15.91
CA ARG A 159 -22.90 -13.51 -16.89
C ARG A 159 -21.48 -13.56 -16.31
N ALA A 160 -21.29 -13.13 -15.07
CA ALA A 160 -20.01 -13.21 -14.40
C ALA A 160 -19.52 -14.66 -14.28
N LYS A 161 -20.42 -15.59 -13.92
CA LYS A 161 -20.13 -17.01 -13.88
C LYS A 161 -19.71 -17.56 -15.26
N ASP A 162 -20.42 -17.17 -16.31
CA ASP A 162 -20.13 -17.61 -17.68
C ASP A 162 -18.75 -17.12 -18.16
N LEU A 163 -18.28 -15.98 -17.62
CA LEU A 163 -16.95 -15.45 -17.84
C LEU A 163 -15.88 -16.10 -16.96
N GLY A 164 -16.25 -16.98 -16.02
CA GLY A 164 -15.34 -17.70 -15.16
C GLY A 164 -15.14 -17.10 -13.76
N ALA A 165 -15.99 -16.16 -13.36
CA ALA A 165 -15.98 -15.70 -11.97
C ALA A 165 -16.46 -16.80 -11.02
N GLU A 166 -15.78 -16.97 -9.92
CA GLU A 166 -16.04 -18.02 -8.93
C GLU A 166 -16.80 -17.48 -7.71
N ARG A 167 -16.75 -16.17 -7.50
CA ARG A 167 -17.47 -15.48 -6.43
C ARG A 167 -18.12 -14.22 -6.97
N PHE A 168 -19.35 -13.97 -6.55
CA PHE A 168 -20.07 -12.73 -6.75
C PHE A 168 -20.10 -11.95 -5.43
N VAL A 169 -19.74 -10.68 -5.47
CA VAL A 169 -19.71 -9.79 -4.31
C VAL A 169 -20.80 -8.75 -4.49
N LEU A 170 -21.81 -8.80 -3.60
CA LEU A 170 -22.72 -7.69 -3.38
C LEU A 170 -21.99 -6.70 -2.48
N ASP A 171 -21.67 -5.54 -3.02
CA ASP A 171 -20.91 -4.50 -2.33
C ASP A 171 -21.82 -3.64 -1.45
N ASP A 172 -21.55 -2.35 -1.35
CA ASP A 172 -22.29 -1.40 -0.52
C ASP A 172 -23.79 -1.33 -0.89
N GLY A 173 -24.64 -0.90 0.04
CA GLY A 173 -26.07 -0.72 -0.24
C GLY A 173 -26.99 -1.89 0.12
N TRP A 174 -26.48 -3.03 0.62
CA TRP A 174 -27.26 -4.21 0.97
C TRP A 174 -27.90 -4.16 2.36
N PHE A 175 -27.53 -3.19 3.21
CA PHE A 175 -27.94 -3.10 4.61
C PHE A 175 -28.72 -1.82 4.91
N GLY A 176 -29.63 -1.89 5.87
CA GLY A 176 -30.44 -0.75 6.34
C GLY A 176 -31.12 0.01 5.20
N ARG A 177 -31.01 1.32 5.20
CA ARG A 177 -31.43 2.23 4.12
C ARG A 177 -30.21 2.87 3.46
N ARG A 178 -29.24 2.05 3.11
CA ARG A 178 -28.00 2.44 2.45
C ARG A 178 -28.23 2.65 0.96
N ASP A 179 -28.80 3.81 0.60
CA ASP A 179 -29.12 4.23 -0.76
C ASP A 179 -28.29 5.42 -1.26
N ALA A 180 -27.39 5.92 -0.43
CA ALA A 180 -26.45 7.00 -0.71
C ALA A 180 -25.21 6.91 0.15
N ASP A 181 -24.11 7.56 -0.27
CA ASP A 181 -22.83 7.56 0.43
C ASP A 181 -22.90 8.08 1.87
N SER A 182 -23.87 8.91 2.19
CA SER A 182 -24.06 9.55 3.49
C SER A 182 -25.11 8.88 4.37
N SER A 183 -25.81 7.84 3.88
CA SER A 183 -26.89 7.17 4.63
C SER A 183 -26.45 5.86 5.26
N SER A 184 -27.04 5.52 6.41
CA SER A 184 -26.91 4.21 7.09
C SER A 184 -25.50 3.68 7.29
N LEU A 185 -24.51 4.55 7.47
CA LEU A 185 -23.14 4.13 7.81
C LEU A 185 -23.12 3.48 9.20
N GLY A 186 -22.78 2.19 9.26
CA GLY A 186 -22.74 1.43 10.50
C GLY A 186 -24.03 0.71 10.89
N ASP A 187 -25.04 0.68 10.03
CA ASP A 187 -26.36 0.09 10.31
C ASP A 187 -26.51 -1.36 9.78
N TRP A 188 -25.42 -2.12 9.71
CA TRP A 188 -25.40 -3.53 9.32
C TRP A 188 -25.67 -4.50 10.48
#